data_baf0c1f6ac7e884825205e830fba11a7
#
_entry.id   baf0c1f6ac7e884825205e830fba11a7
#
_cell.length_a   1.000
_cell.length_b   1.000
_cell.length_c   1.000
_cell.angle_alpha   90.00
_cell.angle_beta   90.00
_cell.angle_gamma   90.00
#
_symmetry.space_group_name_H-M   'P 1'
#
loop_
_entity.id
_entity.type
_entity.pdbx_description
1 polymer ?
#
loop_
_entity_poly.entity_id
_entity_poly.type
_entity_poly.pdbx_seq_one_letter_code
_entity_poly.pdbx_strand_id
1 'polypeptide(L)'
;MTDVRLTSLTKTYPGEAGAALDALTLDIPSGSLTALLGPSGCGKTTAMKMIAGLLSPSAGDVTFDGQSVLNDPPEARGAVMVFQNHLLFPHLSVADNVGFGLRMRGRPKAEVRDRVAEILGRVRLPDLGPRMPSELSGGQQQRVALARALVLRPKVLLLDEPLSNLDAHLRLEMR
;
A
#
# COMPACT_ATOMS: atom_id res chain seq x y z
N MET A 1 2.44 8.11 -14.40
CA MET A 1 1.19 8.21 -13.63
C MET A 1 0.23 7.24 -14.29
N THR A 2 -0.68 6.61 -13.55
CA THR A 2 -1.46 5.45 -14.05
C THR A 2 -2.92 5.65 -13.73
N ASP A 3 -3.80 5.53 -14.74
CA ASP A 3 -5.25 5.45 -14.55
C ASP A 3 -5.60 4.06 -14.06
N VAL A 4 -6.46 3.96 -13.04
CA VAL A 4 -6.99 2.69 -12.54
C VAL A 4 -8.48 2.63 -12.77
N ARG A 5 -8.96 1.56 -13.41
CA ARG A 5 -10.40 1.34 -13.59
C ARG A 5 -10.79 -0.02 -13.03
N LEU A 6 -11.86 -0.03 -12.27
CA LEU A 6 -12.56 -1.23 -11.81
C LEU A 6 -13.85 -1.37 -12.60
N THR A 7 -14.11 -2.54 -13.16
CA THR A 7 -15.32 -2.79 -13.95
C THR A 7 -16.08 -3.97 -13.36
N SER A 8 -17.23 -3.70 -12.75
CA SER A 8 -18.12 -4.71 -12.12
C SER A 8 -17.34 -5.69 -11.22
N LEU A 9 -16.36 -5.16 -10.48
CA LEU A 9 -15.44 -5.95 -9.67
C LEU A 9 -16.21 -6.62 -8.52
N THR A 10 -16.21 -7.95 -8.48
CA THR A 10 -16.99 -8.75 -7.54
C THR A 10 -16.08 -9.74 -6.81
N LYS A 11 -16.33 -9.93 -5.51
CA LYS A 11 -15.71 -10.98 -4.71
C LYS A 11 -16.72 -11.69 -3.84
N THR A 12 -16.82 -13.01 -4.05
CA THR A 12 -17.54 -13.94 -3.17
C THR A 12 -16.54 -14.89 -2.51
N TYR A 13 -16.81 -15.29 -1.28
CA TYR A 13 -16.03 -16.32 -0.59
C TYR A 13 -16.86 -17.60 -0.45
N PRO A 14 -16.23 -18.78 -0.55
CA PRO A 14 -16.93 -20.03 -0.35
C PRO A 14 -17.59 -20.08 1.04
N GLY A 15 -18.88 -20.45 1.09
CA GLY A 15 -19.64 -20.57 2.34
C GLY A 15 -20.27 -19.28 2.85
N GLU A 16 -20.06 -18.13 2.20
CA GLU A 16 -20.76 -16.88 2.53
C GLU A 16 -22.03 -16.71 1.68
N ALA A 17 -23.10 -16.22 2.31
CA ALA A 17 -24.41 -16.05 1.66
C ALA A 17 -24.48 -14.82 0.72
N GLY A 18 -23.42 -13.99 0.66
CA GLY A 18 -23.38 -12.77 -0.14
C GLY A 18 -21.98 -12.45 -0.67
N ALA A 19 -21.91 -11.46 -1.55
CA ALA A 19 -20.64 -10.96 -2.04
C ALA A 19 -20.01 -10.02 -1.01
N ALA A 20 -18.72 -10.23 -0.71
CA ALA A 20 -17.93 -9.31 0.11
C ALA A 20 -17.66 -7.97 -0.63
N LEU A 21 -17.72 -8.01 -1.95
CA LEU A 21 -17.76 -6.85 -2.85
C LEU A 21 -18.66 -7.22 -4.04
N ASP A 22 -19.64 -6.38 -4.34
CA ASP A 22 -20.60 -6.64 -5.40
C ASP A 22 -20.53 -5.58 -6.50
N ALA A 23 -20.16 -6.00 -7.71
CA ALA A 23 -20.17 -5.25 -8.96
C ALA A 23 -19.60 -3.80 -8.87
N LEU A 24 -18.55 -3.58 -8.07
CA LEU A 24 -17.93 -2.26 -7.93
C LEU A 24 -17.37 -1.78 -9.26
N THR A 25 -17.87 -0.65 -9.74
CA THR A 25 -17.32 0.08 -10.89
C THR A 25 -16.82 1.44 -10.43
N LEU A 26 -15.55 1.73 -10.70
CA LEU A 26 -14.89 2.95 -10.24
C LEU A 26 -13.75 3.33 -11.19
N ASP A 27 -13.70 4.61 -11.57
CA ASP A 27 -12.59 5.21 -12.31
C ASP A 27 -11.75 6.06 -11.35
N ILE A 28 -10.45 5.80 -11.29
CA ILE A 28 -9.47 6.54 -10.50
C ILE A 28 -8.48 7.17 -11.47
N PRO A 29 -8.63 8.48 -11.77
CA PRO A 29 -7.75 9.16 -12.71
C PRO A 29 -6.31 9.21 -12.23
N SER A 30 -5.39 9.21 -13.16
CA SER A 30 -3.95 9.36 -12.91
C SER A 30 -3.64 10.61 -12.08
N GLY A 31 -2.81 10.45 -11.05
CA GLY A 31 -2.40 11.54 -10.17
C GLY A 31 -3.47 12.03 -9.19
N SER A 32 -4.63 11.38 -9.15
CA SER A 32 -5.68 11.71 -8.18
C SER A 32 -5.44 11.04 -6.82
N LEU A 33 -6.01 11.63 -5.78
CA LEU A 33 -6.20 11.01 -4.47
C LEU A 33 -7.66 10.61 -4.34
N THR A 34 -7.93 9.31 -4.22
CA THR A 34 -9.28 8.77 -4.08
C THR A 34 -9.46 8.14 -2.71
N ALA A 35 -10.49 8.55 -1.97
CA ALA A 35 -10.83 7.96 -0.67
C ALA A 35 -12.02 7.01 -0.83
N LEU A 36 -11.87 5.76 -0.36
CA LEU A 36 -12.95 4.79 -0.24
C LEU A 36 -13.60 4.94 1.14
N LEU A 37 -14.82 5.43 1.18
CA LEU A 37 -15.59 5.63 2.41
C LEU A 37 -16.66 4.54 2.55
N GLY A 38 -16.92 4.14 3.79
CA GLY A 38 -17.97 3.17 4.11
C GLY A 38 -17.75 2.48 5.45
N PRO A 39 -18.75 1.79 6.00
CA PRO A 39 -18.65 1.09 7.27
C PRO A 39 -17.61 -0.03 7.25
N SER A 40 -17.25 -0.54 8.44
CA SER A 40 -16.39 -1.74 8.54
C SER A 40 -17.08 -2.91 7.83
N GLY A 41 -16.33 -3.72 7.10
CA GLY A 41 -16.84 -4.88 6.37
C GLY A 41 -17.48 -4.59 4.99
N CYS A 42 -17.58 -3.34 4.54
CA CYS A 42 -18.18 -3.03 3.22
C CYS A 42 -17.26 -3.31 2.00
N GLY A 43 -16.17 -4.03 2.16
CA GLY A 43 -15.33 -4.48 1.05
C GLY A 43 -14.16 -3.56 0.65
N LYS A 44 -13.86 -2.46 1.36
CA LYS A 44 -12.76 -1.53 1.03
C LYS A 44 -11.40 -2.24 0.91
N THR A 45 -11.00 -2.96 1.96
CA THR A 45 -9.75 -3.74 1.97
C THR A 45 -9.75 -4.84 0.90
N THR A 46 -10.91 -5.45 0.64
CA THR A 46 -11.10 -6.46 -0.41
C THR A 46 -10.81 -5.85 -1.79
N ALA A 47 -11.40 -4.69 -2.10
CA ALA A 47 -11.14 -3.97 -3.35
C ALA A 47 -9.66 -3.61 -3.49
N MET A 48 -9.03 -3.02 -2.46
CA MET A 48 -7.62 -2.67 -2.48
C MET A 48 -6.71 -3.89 -2.69
N LYS A 49 -7.00 -5.04 -2.04
CA LYS A 49 -6.26 -6.29 -2.24
C LYS A 49 -6.38 -6.81 -3.68
N MET A 50 -7.55 -6.65 -4.31
CA MET A 50 -7.73 -7.05 -5.72
C MET A 50 -6.96 -6.12 -6.67
N ILE A 51 -6.93 -4.81 -6.42
CA ILE A 51 -6.11 -3.87 -7.18
C ILE A 51 -4.61 -4.21 -7.04
N ALA A 52 -4.16 -4.52 -5.81
CA ALA A 52 -2.78 -4.91 -5.54
C ALA A 52 -2.38 -6.28 -6.11
N GLY A 53 -3.34 -7.11 -6.54
CA GLY A 53 -3.09 -8.48 -6.98
C GLY A 53 -2.91 -9.50 -5.85
N LEU A 54 -3.19 -9.10 -4.61
CA LEU A 54 -3.10 -9.97 -3.43
C LEU A 54 -4.34 -10.86 -3.27
N LEU A 55 -5.37 -10.60 -4.05
CA LEU A 55 -6.63 -11.34 -4.06
C LEU A 55 -7.19 -11.35 -5.48
N SER A 56 -7.58 -12.53 -5.97
CA SER A 56 -8.24 -12.64 -7.27
C SER A 56 -9.73 -12.33 -7.13
N PRO A 57 -10.33 -11.52 -8.02
CA PRO A 57 -11.76 -11.31 -8.06
C PRO A 57 -12.49 -12.59 -8.46
N SER A 58 -13.78 -12.68 -8.13
CA SER A 58 -14.68 -13.73 -8.62
C SER A 58 -15.27 -13.38 -9.97
N ALA A 59 -15.44 -12.07 -10.28
CA ALA A 59 -15.88 -11.54 -11.57
C ALA A 59 -15.43 -10.07 -11.71
N GLY A 60 -15.55 -9.53 -12.93
CA GLY A 60 -15.14 -8.16 -13.25
C GLY A 60 -13.68 -8.05 -13.62
N ASP A 61 -13.19 -6.81 -13.75
CA ASP A 61 -11.82 -6.53 -14.19
C ASP A 61 -11.19 -5.37 -13.44
N VAL A 62 -9.87 -5.38 -13.37
CA VAL A 62 -9.01 -4.28 -12.92
C VAL A 62 -8.07 -3.93 -14.06
N THR A 63 -8.14 -2.69 -14.54
CA THR A 63 -7.25 -2.23 -15.60
C THR A 63 -6.36 -1.09 -15.12
N PHE A 64 -5.10 -1.08 -15.59
CA PHE A 64 -4.15 0.02 -15.44
C PHE A 64 -3.84 0.57 -16.84
N ASP A 65 -4.08 1.87 -17.04
CA ASP A 65 -3.91 2.53 -18.34
C ASP A 65 -4.65 1.78 -19.48
N GLY A 66 -5.85 1.25 -19.18
CA GLY A 66 -6.71 0.51 -20.11
C GLY A 66 -6.31 -0.97 -20.34
N GLN A 67 -5.24 -1.46 -19.72
CA GLN A 67 -4.80 -2.86 -19.82
C GLN A 67 -5.19 -3.64 -18.56
N SER A 68 -5.83 -4.80 -18.73
CA SER A 68 -6.16 -5.69 -17.61
C SER A 68 -4.89 -6.19 -16.92
N VAL A 69 -4.88 -6.10 -15.58
CA VAL A 69 -3.78 -6.56 -14.74
C VAL A 69 -4.13 -7.83 -13.96
N LEU A 70 -5.25 -8.49 -14.26
CA LEU A 70 -5.70 -9.67 -13.49
C LEU A 70 -4.69 -10.83 -13.58
N ASN A 71 -4.03 -10.98 -14.71
CA ASN A 71 -3.04 -12.04 -14.92
C ASN A 71 -1.62 -11.65 -14.48
N ASP A 72 -1.42 -10.38 -14.09
CA ASP A 72 -0.12 -9.93 -13.62
C ASP A 72 0.06 -10.33 -12.16
N PRO A 73 1.22 -10.89 -11.77
CA PRO A 73 1.52 -11.14 -10.38
C PRO A 73 1.69 -9.80 -9.62
N PRO A 74 1.48 -9.77 -8.28
CA PRO A 74 1.49 -8.54 -7.49
C PRO A 74 2.73 -7.67 -7.70
N GLU A 75 3.92 -8.28 -7.81
CA GLU A 75 5.19 -7.59 -8.00
C GLU A 75 5.34 -6.91 -9.37
N ALA A 76 4.60 -7.38 -10.39
CA ALA A 76 4.62 -6.80 -11.74
C ALA A 76 3.64 -5.64 -11.91
N ARG A 77 2.56 -5.57 -11.12
CA ARG A 77 1.53 -4.52 -11.25
C ARG A 77 2.03 -3.11 -10.96
N GLY A 78 3.11 -2.98 -10.18
CA GLY A 78 3.59 -1.68 -9.73
C GLY A 78 2.65 -1.00 -8.72
N ALA A 79 1.68 -1.73 -8.18
CA ALA A 79 0.85 -1.31 -7.05
C ALA A 79 1.48 -1.75 -5.74
N VAL A 80 1.47 -0.89 -4.73
CA VAL A 80 1.98 -1.21 -3.39
C VAL A 80 0.92 -0.89 -2.36
N MET A 81 0.67 -1.84 -1.45
CA MET A 81 -0.30 -1.69 -0.37
C MET A 81 0.38 -1.52 0.98
N VAL A 82 -0.04 -0.51 1.73
CA VAL A 82 0.29 -0.31 3.14
C VAL A 82 -0.90 -0.77 3.96
N PHE A 83 -0.69 -1.78 4.80
CA PHE A 83 -1.72 -2.37 5.66
C PHE A 83 -1.86 -1.61 6.97
N GLN A 84 -3.03 -1.68 7.59
CA GLN A 84 -3.35 -1.08 8.88
C GLN A 84 -2.35 -1.47 9.99
N ASN A 85 -1.89 -2.71 10.03
CA ASN A 85 -0.96 -3.22 11.05
C ASN A 85 0.52 -3.02 10.71
N HIS A 86 0.87 -2.11 9.81
CA HIS A 86 2.23 -1.73 9.37
C HIS A 86 3.09 -2.86 8.81
N LEU A 87 2.98 -4.09 9.33
CA LEU A 87 3.66 -5.34 8.90
C LEU A 87 5.17 -5.15 8.67
N LEU A 88 5.85 -4.45 9.57
CA LEU A 88 7.31 -4.33 9.51
C LEU A 88 7.95 -5.69 9.85
N PHE A 89 9.07 -5.99 9.19
CA PHE A 89 9.87 -7.18 9.49
C PHE A 89 10.57 -6.95 10.84
N PRO A 90 10.20 -7.69 11.92
CA PRO A 90 10.67 -7.39 13.27
C PRO A 90 12.17 -7.64 13.48
N HIS A 91 12.77 -8.48 12.63
CA HIS A 91 14.18 -8.85 12.65
C HIS A 91 15.07 -7.98 11.75
N LEU A 92 14.51 -7.00 11.07
CA LEU A 92 15.24 -6.07 10.21
C LEU A 92 15.23 -4.67 10.81
N SER A 93 16.34 -3.94 10.67
CA SER A 93 16.41 -2.53 11.01
C SER A 93 15.40 -1.70 10.19
N VAL A 94 15.17 -0.45 10.59
CA VAL A 94 14.35 0.51 9.81
C VAL A 94 14.90 0.65 8.39
N ALA A 95 16.22 0.88 8.25
CA ALA A 95 16.85 1.01 6.93
C ALA A 95 16.69 -0.27 6.08
N ASP A 96 16.78 -1.44 6.72
CA ASP A 96 16.61 -2.71 6.03
C ASP A 96 15.16 -2.98 5.66
N ASN A 97 14.20 -2.63 6.51
CA ASN A 97 12.79 -2.66 6.19
C ASN A 97 12.50 -1.80 4.95
N VAL A 98 12.91 -0.54 4.96
CA VAL A 98 12.67 0.39 3.86
C VAL A 98 13.37 -0.08 2.57
N GLY A 99 14.65 -0.49 2.67
CA GLY A 99 15.44 -0.93 1.52
C GLY A 99 15.10 -2.32 0.99
N PHE A 100 14.25 -3.10 1.68
CA PHE A 100 13.99 -4.50 1.36
C PHE A 100 13.55 -4.71 -0.09
N GLY A 101 12.52 -4.01 -0.54
CA GLY A 101 11.98 -4.18 -1.88
C GLY A 101 12.95 -3.75 -2.99
N LEU A 102 13.84 -2.77 -2.74
CA LEU A 102 14.88 -2.40 -3.68
C LEU A 102 15.94 -3.50 -3.82
N ARG A 103 16.33 -4.13 -2.69
CA ARG A 103 17.27 -5.27 -2.70
C ARG A 103 16.68 -6.47 -3.45
N MET A 104 15.40 -6.78 -3.22
CA MET A 104 14.71 -7.87 -3.94
C MET A 104 14.65 -7.64 -5.45
N ARG A 105 14.65 -6.37 -5.88
CA ARG A 105 14.74 -5.95 -7.30
C ARG A 105 16.19 -5.88 -7.82
N GLY A 106 17.17 -6.37 -7.06
CA GLY A 106 18.59 -6.40 -7.46
C GLY A 106 19.25 -5.02 -7.58
N ARG A 107 18.74 -3.98 -6.91
CA ARG A 107 19.34 -2.65 -6.98
C ARG A 107 20.70 -2.62 -6.29
N PRO A 108 21.70 -1.86 -6.82
CA PRO A 108 23.03 -1.71 -6.22
C PRO A 108 22.95 -1.19 -4.77
N LYS A 109 23.83 -1.67 -3.90
CA LYS A 109 23.86 -1.28 -2.47
C LYS A 109 23.94 0.23 -2.26
N ALA A 110 24.72 0.94 -3.07
CA ALA A 110 24.84 2.39 -3.00
C ALA A 110 23.49 3.07 -3.30
N GLU A 111 22.81 2.67 -4.39
CA GLU A 111 21.48 3.19 -4.75
C GLU A 111 20.45 2.94 -3.64
N VAL A 112 20.45 1.72 -3.06
CA VAL A 112 19.55 1.38 -1.94
C VAL A 112 19.81 2.30 -0.76
N ARG A 113 21.06 2.49 -0.33
CA ARG A 113 21.43 3.35 0.79
C ARG A 113 20.93 4.79 0.56
N ASP A 114 21.21 5.34 -0.61
CA ASP A 114 20.93 6.75 -0.92
C ASP A 114 19.41 6.99 -1.00
N ARG A 115 18.64 6.08 -1.63
CA ARG A 115 17.18 6.16 -1.66
C ARG A 115 16.53 5.98 -0.28
N VAL A 116 17.08 5.09 0.55
CA VAL A 116 16.60 4.89 1.93
C VAL A 116 16.82 6.15 2.76
N ALA A 117 18.00 6.78 2.68
CA ALA A 117 18.28 8.02 3.38
C ALA A 117 17.35 9.15 2.93
N GLU A 118 17.16 9.30 1.61
CA GLU A 118 16.23 10.28 1.03
C GLU A 118 14.81 10.10 1.58
N ILE A 119 14.27 8.88 1.51
CA ILE A 119 12.87 8.67 1.90
C ILE A 119 12.66 8.77 3.41
N LEU A 120 13.63 8.33 4.23
CA LEU A 120 13.57 8.53 5.68
C LEU A 120 13.57 10.02 6.04
N GLY A 121 14.33 10.85 5.35
CA GLY A 121 14.28 12.30 5.49
C GLY A 121 12.88 12.85 5.16
N ARG A 122 12.26 12.42 4.07
CA ARG A 122 10.90 12.84 3.65
C ARG A 122 9.81 12.49 4.68
N VAL A 123 9.92 11.33 5.33
CA VAL A 123 8.95 10.92 6.39
C VAL A 123 9.35 11.44 7.78
N ARG A 124 10.34 12.36 7.86
CA ARG A 124 10.85 12.99 9.10
C ARG A 124 11.40 11.99 10.11
N LEU A 125 12.15 10.99 9.64
CA LEU A 125 12.82 9.97 10.45
C LEU A 125 14.29 9.75 10.02
N PRO A 126 15.11 10.81 9.78
CA PRO A 126 16.43 10.67 9.15
C PRO A 126 17.39 9.80 9.95
N ASP A 127 17.32 9.85 11.30
CA ASP A 127 18.29 9.21 12.20
C ASP A 127 17.84 7.83 12.69
N LEU A 128 16.66 7.35 12.29
CA LEU A 128 16.11 6.09 12.79
C LEU A 128 16.53 4.85 11.98
N GLY A 129 17.34 5.02 10.94
CA GLY A 129 17.77 3.91 10.09
C GLY A 129 18.31 2.68 10.83
N PRO A 130 19.20 2.81 11.83
CA PRO A 130 19.75 1.69 12.57
C PRO A 130 18.81 1.02 13.58
N ARG A 131 17.69 1.67 13.96
CA ARG A 131 16.77 1.15 14.99
C ARG A 131 15.98 -0.05 14.50
N MET A 132 15.55 -0.88 15.46
CA MET A 132 14.64 -1.98 15.24
C MET A 132 13.19 -1.51 15.37
N PRO A 133 12.21 -2.19 14.71
CA PRO A 133 10.79 -1.84 14.84
C PRO A 133 10.26 -1.80 16.27
N SER A 134 10.77 -2.65 17.16
CA SER A 134 10.39 -2.69 18.58
C SER A 134 10.80 -1.44 19.38
N GLU A 135 11.73 -0.65 18.86
CA GLU A 135 12.21 0.59 19.48
C GLU A 135 11.42 1.83 19.01
N LEU A 136 10.41 1.63 18.16
CA LEU A 136 9.64 2.70 17.53
C LEU A 136 8.25 2.84 18.17
N SER A 137 7.76 4.08 18.27
CA SER A 137 6.34 4.32 18.54
C SER A 137 5.46 3.86 17.36
N GLY A 138 4.16 3.61 17.60
CA GLY A 138 3.22 3.20 16.54
C GLY A 138 3.20 4.18 15.35
N GLY A 139 3.20 5.49 15.61
CA GLY A 139 3.27 6.49 14.54
C GLY A 139 4.60 6.50 13.78
N GLN A 140 5.72 6.15 14.43
CA GLN A 140 7.01 5.95 13.74
C GLN A 140 6.98 4.70 12.88
N GLN A 141 6.44 3.57 13.39
CA GLN A 141 6.28 2.34 12.61
C GLN A 141 5.43 2.57 11.37
N GLN A 142 4.35 3.33 11.49
CA GLN A 142 3.49 3.70 10.37
C GLN A 142 4.25 4.50 9.30
N ARG A 143 5.04 5.50 9.71
CA ARG A 143 5.87 6.28 8.78
C ARG A 143 6.96 5.44 8.12
N VAL A 144 7.53 4.46 8.83
CA VAL A 144 8.47 3.49 8.24
C VAL A 144 7.77 2.59 7.21
N ALA A 145 6.56 2.11 7.49
CA ALA A 145 5.77 1.31 6.54
C ALA A 145 5.44 2.13 5.27
N LEU A 146 5.10 3.40 5.43
CA LEU A 146 4.89 4.33 4.32
C LEU A 146 6.19 4.56 3.52
N ALA A 147 7.32 4.78 4.19
CA ALA A 147 8.63 4.92 3.55
C ALA A 147 9.01 3.68 2.74
N ARG A 148 8.76 2.46 3.29
CA ARG A 148 8.98 1.18 2.60
C ARG A 148 8.18 1.06 1.31
N ALA A 149 6.97 1.59 1.29
CA ALA A 149 6.13 1.62 0.09
C ALA A 149 6.64 2.66 -0.92
N LEU A 150 6.89 3.89 -0.47
CA LEU A 150 7.25 5.03 -1.33
C LEU A 150 8.63 4.90 -1.97
N VAL A 151 9.60 4.25 -1.30
CA VAL A 151 10.96 4.05 -1.85
C VAL A 151 10.97 3.28 -3.17
N LEU A 152 9.93 2.47 -3.41
CA LEU A 152 9.72 1.70 -4.64
C LEU A 152 9.20 2.54 -5.80
N ARG A 153 8.77 3.79 -5.55
CA ARG A 153 8.11 4.67 -6.53
C ARG A 153 6.96 3.96 -7.25
N PRO A 154 5.94 3.50 -6.50
CA PRO A 154 4.85 2.72 -7.09
C PRO A 154 4.03 3.57 -8.08
N LYS A 155 3.41 2.90 -9.06
CA LYS A 155 2.42 3.51 -9.96
C LYS A 155 1.13 3.82 -9.22
N VAL A 156 0.72 2.91 -8.32
CA VAL A 156 -0.47 3.01 -7.47
C VAL A 156 -0.10 2.74 -6.02
N LEU A 157 -0.44 3.65 -5.12
CA LEU A 157 -0.27 3.49 -3.68
C LEU A 157 -1.63 3.28 -3.03
N LEU A 158 -1.78 2.16 -2.34
CA LEU A 158 -3.00 1.78 -1.64
C LEU A 158 -2.76 1.87 -0.13
N LEU A 159 -3.57 2.64 0.57
CA LEU A 159 -3.43 2.86 2.01
C LEU A 159 -4.68 2.34 2.73
N ASP A 160 -4.51 1.29 3.53
CA ASP A 160 -5.61 0.72 4.33
C ASP A 160 -5.59 1.33 5.73
N GLU A 161 -6.57 2.19 6.01
CA GLU A 161 -6.72 2.93 7.27
C GLU A 161 -5.44 3.66 7.72
N PRO A 162 -4.83 4.51 6.86
CA PRO A 162 -3.51 5.09 7.13
C PRO A 162 -3.46 6.05 8.33
N LEU A 163 -4.61 6.42 8.90
CA LEU A 163 -4.71 7.39 9.99
C LEU A 163 -5.24 6.77 11.29
N SER A 164 -5.43 5.45 11.36
CA SER A 164 -6.03 4.77 12.52
C SER A 164 -5.20 4.93 13.80
N ASN A 165 -3.88 5.04 13.68
CA ASN A 165 -2.94 5.13 14.82
C ASN A 165 -2.32 6.53 15.01
N LEU A 166 -2.81 7.55 14.29
CA LEU A 166 -2.35 8.92 14.50
C LEU A 166 -3.13 9.57 15.65
N ASP A 167 -2.41 10.23 16.55
CA ASP A 167 -3.00 11.07 17.59
C ASP A 167 -3.98 12.07 16.98
N ALA A 168 -5.08 12.37 17.71
CA ALA A 168 -6.14 13.27 17.24
C ALA A 168 -5.60 14.64 16.78
N HIS A 169 -4.47 15.10 17.32
CA HIS A 169 -3.81 16.35 16.95
C HIS A 169 -3.17 16.30 15.56
N LEU A 170 -2.49 15.21 15.22
CA LEU A 170 -1.87 15.04 13.89
C LEU A 170 -2.92 14.84 12.77
N ARG A 171 -4.10 14.28 13.10
CA ARG A 171 -5.20 14.14 12.13
C ARG A 171 -5.73 15.49 11.64
N LEU A 172 -5.66 16.52 12.47
CA LEU A 172 -6.10 17.88 12.12
C LEU A 172 -5.08 18.63 11.25
N GLU A 173 -3.79 18.36 11.41
CA GLU A 173 -2.73 19.00 10.61
C GLU A 173 -2.57 18.39 9.20
N MET A 174 -3.11 17.18 8.97
CA MET A 174 -3.04 16.48 7.68
C MET A 174 -4.34 16.60 6.84
N ARG A 175 -5.30 17.41 7.26
CA ARG A 175 -6.49 17.79 6.48
C ARG A 175 -6.27 19.11 5.76
#